data_72858b28c41612d1e8ea8674e390139d
#
_entry.id   72858b28c41612d1e8ea8674e390139d
#
_cell.length_a   1.000
_cell.length_b   1.000
_cell.length_c   1.000
_cell.angle_alpha   90.00
_cell.angle_beta   90.00
_cell.angle_gamma   90.00
#
_symmetry.space_group_name_H-M   'P 1'
#
loop_
_entity.id
_entity.type
_entity.pdbx_description
1 polymer ?
#
loop_
_entity_poly.entity_id
_entity_poly.type
_entity_poly.pdbx_seq_one_letter_code
_entity_poly.pdbx_strand_id
1 'polypeptide(L)'
;MGSVATWRTFQYGLDYFHSFLPMSCGTSLNDEEIFAAAEGHDPDDYFVFVMTGTNDFAYSYDKGRTDLMRASKYFSDVDENVTGNFAFRVKEGYSHGGTAAMEYTYNGLVWFWN
;
A
#
# COMPACT_ATOMS: atom_id res chain seq x y z
N MET A 1 6.61 10.95 4.87
CA MET A 1 5.44 11.85 5.11
C MET A 1 4.28 11.51 4.16
N GLY A 2 4.52 11.47 2.86
CA GLY A 2 3.43 11.22 1.89
C GLY A 2 2.74 9.86 2.05
N SER A 3 3.46 8.83 2.39
CA SER A 3 2.86 7.50 2.58
C SER A 3 2.01 7.41 3.85
N VAL A 4 2.39 8.12 4.92
CA VAL A 4 1.54 8.24 6.12
C VAL A 4 0.23 8.92 5.75
N ALA A 5 0.29 10.02 4.99
CA ALA A 5 -0.90 10.71 4.50
C ALA A 5 -1.77 9.79 3.63
N THR A 6 -1.16 8.95 2.79
CA THR A 6 -1.87 7.98 1.96
C THR A 6 -2.63 6.96 2.83
N TRP A 7 -1.99 6.42 3.87
CA TRP A 7 -2.66 5.51 4.78
C TRP A 7 -3.77 6.21 5.58
N ARG A 8 -3.59 7.48 5.95
CA ARG A 8 -4.66 8.26 6.59
C ARG A 8 -5.81 8.53 5.63
N THR A 9 -5.51 8.74 4.34
CA THR A 9 -6.55 8.87 3.31
C THR A 9 -7.33 7.56 3.17
N PHE A 10 -6.67 6.42 3.24
CA PHE A 10 -7.35 5.11 3.30
C PHE A 10 -8.28 5.06 4.52
N GLN A 11 -7.76 5.42 5.69
CA GLN A 11 -8.51 5.33 6.94
C GLN A 11 -9.76 6.20 6.96
N TYR A 12 -9.69 7.40 6.37
CA TYR A 12 -10.76 8.38 6.51
C TYR A 12 -11.50 8.71 5.21
N GLY A 13 -11.02 8.24 4.07
CA GLY A 13 -11.52 8.66 2.77
C GLY A 13 -12.04 7.56 1.86
N LEU A 14 -12.31 6.37 2.36
CA LEU A 14 -12.79 5.25 1.53
C LEU A 14 -14.13 5.53 0.84
N ASP A 15 -14.92 6.47 1.33
CA ASP A 15 -16.15 6.87 0.64
C ASP A 15 -15.88 7.67 -0.64
N TYR A 16 -14.65 8.19 -0.80
CA TYR A 16 -14.30 9.11 -1.88
C TYR A 16 -13.16 8.61 -2.77
N PHE A 17 -12.27 7.76 -2.24
CA PHE A 17 -11.08 7.30 -2.94
C PHE A 17 -11.04 5.78 -2.99
N HIS A 18 -10.59 5.23 -4.12
CA HIS A 18 -10.59 3.79 -4.37
C HIS A 18 -9.21 3.21 -4.62
N SER A 19 -8.23 4.04 -4.98
CA SER A 19 -6.88 3.61 -5.31
C SER A 19 -5.86 4.35 -4.45
N PHE A 20 -4.96 3.59 -3.83
CA PHE A 20 -3.98 4.11 -2.87
C PHE A 20 -2.60 3.59 -3.22
N LEU A 21 -1.61 4.48 -3.18
CA LEU A 21 -0.22 4.16 -3.52
C LEU A 21 0.72 4.62 -2.39
N PRO A 22 0.73 3.93 -1.24
CA PRO A 22 1.71 4.24 -0.20
C PRO A 22 3.10 3.76 -0.62
N MET A 23 4.05 4.69 -0.65
CA MET A 23 5.43 4.44 -1.06
C MET A 23 6.36 4.65 0.13
N SER A 24 7.17 3.64 0.45
CA SER A 24 8.25 3.77 1.44
C SER A 24 7.79 4.36 2.77
N CYS A 25 6.81 3.72 3.40
CA CYS A 25 6.28 4.15 4.69
C CYS A 25 7.17 3.65 5.83
N GLY A 26 8.14 4.47 6.22
CA GLY A 26 9.18 4.16 7.20
C GLY A 26 8.81 4.47 8.64
N THR A 27 7.56 4.34 9.03
CA THR A 27 7.13 4.57 10.40
C THR A 27 6.07 3.56 10.82
N SER A 28 6.00 3.30 12.12
CA SER A 28 4.94 2.48 12.69
C SER A 28 3.63 3.25 12.70
N LEU A 29 2.57 2.56 12.32
CA LEU A 29 1.19 3.07 12.37
C LEU A 29 0.34 2.05 13.13
N ASN A 30 -0.84 2.46 13.56
CA ASN A 30 -1.81 1.51 14.10
C ASN A 30 -2.52 0.82 12.92
N ASP A 31 -1.87 -0.22 12.40
CA ASP A 31 -2.30 -0.89 11.18
C ASP A 31 -3.69 -1.51 11.33
N GLU A 32 -3.97 -2.14 12.46
CA GLU A 32 -5.30 -2.74 12.72
C GLU A 32 -6.42 -1.71 12.65
N GLU A 33 -6.22 -0.53 13.24
CA GLU A 33 -7.20 0.54 13.23
C GLU A 33 -7.39 1.10 11.82
N ILE A 34 -6.29 1.27 11.08
CA ILE A 34 -6.34 1.75 9.69
C ILE A 34 -7.10 0.75 8.82
N PHE A 35 -6.79 -0.54 8.94
CA PHE A 35 -7.45 -1.56 8.13
C PHE A 35 -8.93 -1.71 8.49
N ALA A 36 -9.28 -1.55 9.76
CA ALA A 36 -10.66 -1.63 10.22
C ALA A 36 -11.57 -0.56 9.62
N ALA A 37 -11.01 0.51 9.08
CA ALA A 37 -11.77 1.52 8.34
C ALA A 37 -12.49 0.92 7.11
N ALA A 38 -12.01 -0.21 6.61
CA ALA A 38 -12.64 -0.93 5.49
C ALA A 38 -13.88 -1.74 5.90
N GLU A 39 -14.18 -1.83 7.20
CA GLU A 39 -15.40 -2.52 7.65
C GLU A 39 -16.63 -1.89 7.02
N GLY A 40 -17.48 -2.71 6.44
CA GLY A 40 -18.69 -2.25 5.73
C GLY A 40 -18.45 -1.82 4.28
N HIS A 41 -17.21 -1.75 3.82
CA HIS A 41 -16.87 -1.51 2.42
C HIS A 41 -16.66 -2.84 1.68
N ASP A 42 -17.04 -2.87 0.40
CA ASP A 42 -16.77 -4.03 -0.45
C ASP A 42 -15.26 -4.09 -0.74
N PRO A 43 -14.57 -5.20 -0.46
CA PRO A 43 -13.15 -5.33 -0.77
C PRO A 43 -12.80 -5.13 -2.26
N ASP A 44 -13.75 -5.29 -3.15
CA ASP A 44 -13.55 -5.04 -4.59
C ASP A 44 -13.59 -3.53 -4.94
N ASP A 45 -14.00 -2.68 -3.99
CA ASP A 45 -14.14 -1.24 -4.24
C ASP A 45 -12.87 -0.44 -3.94
N TYR A 46 -11.83 -1.07 -3.41
CA TYR A 46 -10.57 -0.38 -3.15
C TYR A 46 -9.37 -1.24 -3.52
N PHE A 47 -8.27 -0.57 -3.87
CA PHE A 47 -7.00 -1.22 -4.17
C PHE A 47 -5.85 -0.44 -3.53
N VAL A 48 -4.91 -1.16 -2.91
CA VAL A 48 -3.71 -0.56 -2.31
C VAL A 48 -2.48 -1.15 -2.99
N PHE A 49 -1.64 -0.28 -3.54
CA PHE A 49 -0.39 -0.67 -4.18
C PHE A 49 0.77 -0.20 -3.29
N VAL A 50 1.38 -1.13 -2.56
CA VAL A 50 2.49 -0.82 -1.64
C VAL A 50 3.81 -1.00 -2.37
N MET A 51 4.67 0.01 -2.34
CA MET A 51 5.98 -0.02 -3.00
C MET A 51 7.08 0.45 -2.08
N THR A 52 8.22 -0.22 -2.14
CA THR A 52 9.42 0.14 -1.38
C THR A 52 10.67 -0.41 -2.07
N GLY A 53 11.85 0.01 -1.63
CA GLY A 53 13.13 -0.50 -2.12
C GLY A 53 13.85 -1.34 -1.08
N THR A 54 14.70 -2.27 -1.50
CA THR A 54 15.43 -3.15 -0.57
C THR A 54 16.46 -2.40 0.27
N ASN A 55 16.99 -1.27 -0.22
CA ASN A 55 17.94 -0.43 0.51
C ASN A 55 17.26 0.74 1.25
N ASP A 56 15.94 0.71 1.33
CA ASP A 56 15.15 1.72 2.04
C ASP A 56 14.93 1.26 3.49
N PHE A 57 15.11 2.17 4.46
CA PHE A 57 14.81 1.85 5.85
C PHE A 57 13.32 1.52 6.05
N ALA A 58 12.46 1.98 5.16
CA ALA A 58 11.02 1.68 5.19
C ALA A 58 10.70 0.23 4.82
N TYR A 59 11.63 -0.50 4.22
CA TYR A 59 11.38 -1.88 3.73
C TYR A 59 10.80 -2.78 4.83
N SER A 60 11.42 -2.79 6.01
CA SER A 60 10.97 -3.66 7.10
C SER A 60 9.58 -3.28 7.61
N TYR A 61 9.27 -1.98 7.63
CA TYR A 61 7.93 -1.49 8.02
C TYR A 61 6.87 -1.93 7.01
N ASP A 62 7.14 -1.71 5.73
CA ASP A 62 6.19 -2.07 4.66
C ASP A 62 6.02 -3.58 4.54
N LYS A 63 7.10 -4.35 4.70
CA LYS A 63 7.03 -5.81 4.71
C LYS A 63 6.16 -6.31 5.85
N GLY A 64 6.37 -5.81 7.06
CA GLY A 64 5.55 -6.17 8.22
C GLY A 64 4.09 -5.80 8.04
N ARG A 65 3.83 -4.61 7.50
CA ARG A 65 2.47 -4.15 7.25
C ARG A 65 1.76 -5.01 6.21
N THR A 66 2.43 -5.37 5.12
CA THR A 66 1.83 -6.23 4.09
C THR A 66 1.61 -7.66 4.58
N ASP A 67 2.44 -8.16 5.49
CA ASP A 67 2.18 -9.44 6.15
C ASP A 67 0.88 -9.37 6.99
N LEU A 68 0.65 -8.26 7.70
CA LEU A 68 -0.60 -8.02 8.41
C LEU A 68 -1.80 -7.88 7.46
N MET A 69 -1.60 -7.24 6.31
CA MET A 69 -2.64 -7.15 5.28
C MET A 69 -3.07 -8.53 4.81
N ARG A 70 -2.12 -9.43 4.53
CA ARG A 70 -2.43 -10.81 4.11
C ARG A 70 -3.20 -11.61 5.16
N ALA A 71 -2.95 -11.32 6.43
CA ALA A 71 -3.65 -11.98 7.54
C ALA A 71 -5.02 -11.34 7.84
N SER A 72 -5.30 -10.20 7.25
CA SER A 72 -6.51 -9.42 7.49
C SER A 72 -7.65 -9.88 6.58
N LYS A 73 -8.88 -9.81 7.08
CA LYS A 73 -10.09 -10.08 6.29
C LYS A 73 -10.40 -8.99 5.25
N TYR A 74 -9.72 -7.83 5.35
CA TYR A 74 -9.98 -6.68 4.47
C TYR A 74 -9.16 -6.69 3.19
N PHE A 75 -8.11 -7.52 3.12
CA PHE A 75 -7.17 -7.52 2.00
C PHE A 75 -6.92 -8.92 1.46
N SER A 76 -6.69 -8.97 0.15
CA SER A 76 -6.28 -10.19 -0.57
C SER A 76 -5.17 -9.82 -1.54
N ASP A 77 -4.04 -10.52 -1.46
CA ASP A 77 -2.87 -10.28 -2.30
C ASP A 77 -3.12 -10.75 -3.74
N VAL A 78 -2.88 -9.89 -4.72
CA VAL A 78 -3.04 -10.23 -6.13
C VAL A 78 -2.13 -11.39 -6.58
N ASP A 79 -1.00 -11.60 -5.90
CA ASP A 79 -0.10 -12.72 -6.21
C ASP A 79 -0.66 -14.07 -5.78
N GLU A 80 -1.62 -14.07 -4.85
CA GLU A 80 -2.31 -15.28 -4.39
C GLU A 80 -3.70 -15.41 -4.99
N ASN A 81 -4.31 -14.29 -5.40
CA ASN A 81 -5.66 -14.23 -5.93
C ASN A 81 -5.75 -13.10 -6.98
N VAL A 82 -5.96 -13.45 -8.24
CA VAL A 82 -5.97 -12.47 -9.35
C VAL A 82 -7.01 -11.37 -9.18
N THR A 83 -8.05 -11.60 -8.37
CA THR A 83 -9.07 -10.58 -8.05
C THR A 83 -8.78 -9.88 -6.73
N GLY A 84 -7.57 -9.99 -6.21
CA GLY A 84 -7.15 -9.37 -4.97
C GLY A 84 -7.17 -7.84 -5.03
N ASN A 85 -7.08 -7.23 -3.86
CA ASN A 85 -7.21 -5.77 -3.71
C ASN A 85 -5.95 -5.09 -3.20
N PHE A 86 -4.82 -5.78 -3.13
CA PHE A 86 -3.53 -5.12 -2.92
C PHE A 86 -2.39 -5.85 -3.61
N ALA A 87 -1.34 -5.10 -3.92
CA ALA A 87 -0.08 -5.61 -4.40
C ALA A 87 1.06 -5.02 -3.58
N PHE A 88 2.09 -5.82 -3.32
CA PHE A 88 3.33 -5.36 -2.73
C PHE A 88 4.45 -5.58 -3.72
N ARG A 89 5.14 -4.50 -4.11
CA ARG A 89 6.25 -4.57 -5.06
C ARG A 89 7.49 -3.95 -4.43
N VAL A 90 8.60 -4.66 -4.54
CA VAL A 90 9.88 -4.29 -3.97
C VAL A 90 10.88 -4.07 -5.10
N LYS A 91 11.54 -2.92 -5.11
CA LYS A 91 12.58 -2.59 -6.11
C LYS A 91 13.94 -2.90 -5.52
N GLU A 92 14.62 -3.88 -6.10
CA GLU A 92 15.94 -4.29 -5.68
C GLU A 92 16.93 -3.14 -5.79
N GLY A 93 17.67 -2.87 -4.71
CA GLY A 93 18.71 -1.85 -4.67
C GLY A 93 18.23 -0.41 -4.49
N TYR A 94 16.93 -0.16 -4.53
CA TYR A 94 16.40 1.22 -4.39
C TYR A 94 16.43 1.67 -2.93
N SER A 95 16.81 2.92 -2.75
CA SER A 95 16.87 3.59 -1.44
C SER A 95 15.70 4.56 -1.27
N HIS A 96 15.56 5.10 -0.07
CA HIS A 96 14.58 6.14 0.22
C HIS A 96 14.97 7.43 -0.48
N GLY A 97 14.10 7.99 -1.35
CA GLY A 97 14.41 9.24 -2.04
C GLY A 97 13.48 9.56 -3.19
N GLY A 98 13.65 10.77 -3.73
CA GLY A 98 12.75 11.33 -4.75
C GLY A 98 12.77 10.57 -6.07
N THR A 99 13.93 10.09 -6.52
CA THR A 99 14.04 9.33 -7.78
C THR A 99 13.24 8.02 -7.69
N ALA A 100 13.38 7.29 -6.57
CA ALA A 100 12.61 6.08 -6.34
C ALA A 100 11.12 6.38 -6.27
N ALA A 101 10.73 7.44 -5.56
CA ALA A 101 9.33 7.85 -5.44
C ALA A 101 8.71 8.19 -6.80
N MET A 102 9.45 8.85 -7.69
CA MET A 102 8.97 9.14 -9.04
C MET A 102 8.70 7.87 -9.84
N GLU A 103 9.62 6.90 -9.78
CA GLU A 103 9.43 5.62 -10.48
C GLU A 103 8.26 4.83 -9.89
N TYR A 104 8.12 4.80 -8.57
CA TYR A 104 6.99 4.13 -7.91
C TYR A 104 5.66 4.77 -8.34
N THR A 105 5.60 6.09 -8.40
CA THR A 105 4.41 6.80 -8.85
C THR A 105 4.06 6.40 -10.28
N TYR A 106 5.03 6.41 -11.17
CA TYR A 106 4.81 6.00 -12.56
C TYR A 106 4.29 4.56 -12.63
N ASN A 107 4.94 3.63 -11.95
CA ASN A 107 4.56 2.22 -11.97
C ASN A 107 3.17 2.00 -11.39
N GLY A 108 2.83 2.71 -10.32
CA GLY A 108 1.50 2.64 -9.71
C GLY A 108 0.42 3.18 -10.62
N LEU A 109 0.68 4.32 -11.28
CA LEU A 109 -0.27 4.89 -12.24
C LEU A 109 -0.50 3.95 -13.42
N VAL A 110 0.57 3.36 -13.94
CA VAL A 110 0.46 2.35 -15.03
C VAL A 110 -0.38 1.17 -14.56
N TRP A 111 -0.17 0.69 -13.33
CA TRP A 111 -0.95 -0.41 -12.77
C TRP A 111 -2.44 -0.08 -12.71
N PHE A 112 -2.78 1.11 -12.18
CA PHE A 112 -4.18 1.49 -11.97
C PHE A 112 -4.94 1.75 -13.28
N TRP A 113 -4.24 2.15 -14.35
CA TRP A 113 -4.89 2.49 -15.62
C TRP A 113 -4.65 1.49 -16.75
N ASN A 114 -4.07 0.38 -16.43
CA ASN A 114 -4.00 -0.75 -17.34
C ASN A 114 -4.82 -1.91 -16.80
#